data_ced2cd4446a4c423858041afe2a2514b
#
_entry.id   ced2cd4446a4c423858041afe2a2514b
#
_cell.length_a   1.000
_cell.length_b   1.000
_cell.length_c   1.000
_cell.angle_alpha   90.00
_cell.angle_beta   90.00
_cell.angle_gamma   90.00
#
_symmetry.space_group_name_H-M   'P 1'
#
loop_
_entity.id
_entity.type
_entity.pdbx_description
1 polymer ?
#
loop_
_entity_poly.entity_id
_entity_poly.type
_entity_poly.pdbx_seq_one_letter_code
_entity_poly.pdbx_strand_id
1 'polypeptide(L)'
;LWVDGKSNTATLKADGNDNRLRAQQRFGENNGMTIDVTGNNNNDLSNPSFAGAAQAARTDANNATGILFRRGSVWQHGSENEMTVIVDNSNNNDFAMLQQGSNNSISGNISGTGSNQAAVAQLGNNNSTNFNQSGSGNNLGVTQ
;
A
#
# COMPACT_ATOMS: atom_id res chain seq x y z
N LEU A 1 -12.72 -2.46 -4.50
CA LEU A 1 -11.85 -2.31 -5.67
C LEU A 1 -12.53 -1.40 -6.69
N TRP A 2 -11.82 -0.43 -7.19
CA TRP A 2 -12.23 0.43 -8.31
C TRP A 2 -11.10 0.47 -9.34
N VAL A 3 -11.41 0.09 -10.58
CA VAL A 3 -10.47 0.12 -11.70
C VAL A 3 -11.11 0.94 -12.82
N ASP A 4 -10.43 1.96 -13.30
CA ASP A 4 -10.85 2.85 -14.38
C ASP A 4 -9.66 3.11 -15.33
N GLY A 5 -9.94 3.23 -16.64
CA GLY A 5 -8.91 3.34 -17.68
C GLY A 5 -8.80 2.07 -18.52
N LYS A 6 -7.74 1.96 -19.31
CA LYS A 6 -7.55 0.84 -20.25
C LYS A 6 -6.47 -0.12 -19.77
N SER A 7 -6.65 -1.40 -20.04
CA SER A 7 -5.62 -2.43 -19.82
C SER A 7 -5.07 -2.45 -18.39
N ASN A 8 -5.84 -1.96 -17.42
CA ASN A 8 -5.47 -2.03 -16.01
C ASN A 8 -5.82 -3.42 -15.46
N THR A 9 -4.94 -4.01 -14.69
CA THR A 9 -5.16 -5.28 -14.01
C THR A 9 -5.06 -5.11 -12.51
N ALA A 10 -5.98 -5.71 -11.76
CA ALA A 10 -5.94 -5.66 -10.31
C ALA A 10 -6.36 -7.00 -9.69
N THR A 11 -5.51 -7.54 -8.85
CA THR A 11 -5.79 -8.71 -8.01
C THR A 11 -5.79 -8.27 -6.56
N LEU A 12 -6.90 -8.53 -5.88
CA LEU A 12 -7.05 -8.23 -4.45
C LEU A 12 -7.53 -9.48 -3.74
N LYS A 13 -6.69 -10.05 -2.89
CA LYS A 13 -7.00 -11.22 -2.08
C LYS A 13 -6.81 -10.89 -0.61
N ALA A 14 -7.75 -11.32 0.21
CA ALA A 14 -7.65 -11.27 1.67
C ALA A 14 -8.16 -12.59 2.23
N ASP A 15 -7.32 -13.26 3.00
CA ASP A 15 -7.61 -14.52 3.68
C ASP A 15 -7.39 -14.35 5.19
N GLY A 16 -8.38 -14.75 5.98
CA GLY A 16 -8.43 -14.49 7.41
C GLY A 16 -9.54 -13.51 7.80
N ASN A 17 -9.56 -13.09 9.07
CA ASN A 17 -10.65 -12.28 9.62
C ASN A 17 -10.27 -10.80 9.74
N ASP A 18 -11.28 -9.94 9.63
CA ASP A 18 -11.19 -8.51 9.92
C ASP A 18 -10.08 -7.76 9.15
N ASN A 19 -9.75 -8.24 7.94
CA ASN A 19 -8.83 -7.56 7.04
C ASN A 19 -9.55 -6.45 6.29
N ARG A 20 -8.95 -5.25 6.21
CA ARG A 20 -9.54 -4.11 5.54
C ARG A 20 -8.66 -3.60 4.40
N LEU A 21 -9.18 -3.63 3.17
CA LEU A 21 -8.47 -3.21 1.97
C LEU A 21 -9.34 -2.31 1.10
N ARG A 22 -8.74 -1.26 0.57
CA ARG A 22 -9.36 -0.36 -0.40
C ARG A 22 -8.37 -0.10 -1.54
N ALA A 23 -8.63 -0.71 -2.69
CA ALA A 23 -7.78 -0.58 -3.86
C ALA A 23 -8.42 0.31 -4.93
N GLN A 24 -7.63 1.18 -5.56
CA GLN A 24 -8.03 2.02 -6.68
C GLN A 24 -6.92 2.11 -7.72
N GLN A 25 -7.31 1.93 -9.01
CA GLN A 25 -6.51 2.29 -10.18
C GLN A 25 -7.32 3.30 -10.99
N ARG A 26 -6.80 4.49 -11.21
CA ARG A 26 -7.55 5.57 -11.86
C ARG A 26 -6.68 6.44 -12.77
N PHE A 27 -7.35 7.02 -13.77
CA PHE A 27 -6.79 8.05 -14.64
C PHE A 27 -5.57 7.61 -15.46
N GLY A 28 -5.53 6.34 -15.91
CA GLY A 28 -4.40 5.88 -16.72
C GLY A 28 -4.58 4.50 -17.30
N GLU A 29 -3.51 4.01 -17.92
CA GLU A 29 -3.52 2.77 -18.67
C GLU A 29 -2.36 1.85 -18.25
N ASN A 30 -2.53 0.55 -18.48
CA ASN A 30 -1.49 -0.46 -18.27
C ASN A 30 -0.94 -0.52 -16.83
N ASN A 31 -1.77 -0.24 -15.83
CA ASN A 31 -1.36 -0.40 -14.44
C ASN A 31 -1.57 -1.83 -13.97
N GLY A 32 -0.60 -2.36 -13.24
CA GLY A 32 -0.66 -3.65 -12.55
C GLY A 32 -0.77 -3.49 -11.03
N MET A 33 -1.68 -4.23 -10.39
CA MET A 33 -1.81 -4.23 -8.94
C MET A 33 -2.07 -5.64 -8.42
N THR A 34 -1.24 -6.10 -7.50
CA THR A 34 -1.44 -7.36 -6.78
C THR A 34 -1.32 -7.10 -5.28
N ILE A 35 -2.39 -7.35 -4.56
CA ILE A 35 -2.44 -7.27 -3.10
C ILE A 35 -2.91 -8.61 -2.57
N ASP A 36 -2.04 -9.32 -1.87
CA ASP A 36 -2.35 -10.60 -1.22
C ASP A 36 -2.12 -10.46 0.28
N VAL A 37 -3.17 -10.61 1.05
CA VAL A 37 -3.13 -10.48 2.51
C VAL A 37 -3.62 -11.76 3.15
N THR A 38 -2.74 -12.40 3.91
CA THR A 38 -3.04 -13.59 4.71
C THR A 38 -2.80 -13.27 6.18
N GLY A 39 -3.78 -13.56 7.03
CA GLY A 39 -3.73 -13.25 8.47
C GLY A 39 -4.96 -12.50 8.95
N ASN A 40 -4.92 -11.95 10.15
CA ASN A 40 -6.10 -11.32 10.76
C ASN A 40 -5.84 -9.85 11.14
N ASN A 41 -6.93 -9.06 11.18
CA ASN A 41 -6.93 -7.67 11.64
C ASN A 41 -5.93 -6.76 10.91
N ASN A 42 -5.58 -7.06 9.65
CA ASN A 42 -4.69 -6.19 8.90
C ASN A 42 -5.46 -4.95 8.41
N ASN A 43 -4.90 -3.77 8.68
CA ASN A 43 -5.53 -2.46 8.45
C ASN A 43 -6.85 -2.25 9.21
N ASP A 44 -7.10 -3.00 10.27
CA ASP A 44 -8.31 -2.82 11.09
C ASP A 44 -8.28 -1.46 11.81
N LEU A 45 -9.46 -0.88 12.00
CA LEU A 45 -9.57 0.43 12.67
C LEU A 45 -9.25 0.37 14.17
N SER A 46 -9.29 -0.81 14.78
CA SER A 46 -8.89 -1.04 16.16
C SER A 46 -7.37 -1.00 16.34
N ASN A 47 -6.59 -1.21 15.27
CA ASN A 47 -5.14 -1.08 15.34
C ASN A 47 -4.74 0.36 15.69
N PRO A 48 -3.57 0.57 16.32
CA PRO A 48 -3.01 1.92 16.49
C PRO A 48 -2.89 2.65 15.16
N SER A 49 -3.08 3.96 15.15
CA SER A 49 -2.81 4.76 13.95
C SER A 49 -1.34 4.64 13.54
N PHE A 50 -1.05 4.92 12.26
CA PHE A 50 0.33 5.04 11.82
C PHE A 50 1.15 5.94 12.76
N ALA A 51 2.36 5.53 13.07
CA ALA A 51 3.30 6.24 13.91
C ALA A 51 4.65 6.40 13.18
N GLY A 52 5.59 7.12 13.75
CA GLY A 52 6.96 7.21 13.27
C GLY A 52 7.08 7.52 11.78
N ALA A 53 7.92 6.77 11.09
CA ALA A 53 8.20 6.94 9.65
C ALA A 53 6.95 6.73 8.78
N ALA A 54 6.11 5.74 9.08
CA ALA A 54 4.87 5.52 8.34
C ALA A 54 3.89 6.70 8.46
N GLN A 55 3.80 7.32 9.64
CA GLN A 55 2.98 8.53 9.83
C GLN A 55 3.56 9.73 9.07
N ALA A 56 4.88 9.91 9.05
CA ALA A 56 5.54 10.97 8.31
C ALA A 56 5.26 10.85 6.80
N ALA A 57 5.53 9.69 6.21
CA ALA A 57 5.27 9.44 4.79
C ALA A 57 3.79 9.62 4.42
N ARG A 58 2.88 9.19 5.27
CA ARG A 58 1.44 9.43 5.09
C ARG A 58 1.11 10.92 5.08
N THR A 59 1.68 11.69 6.00
CA THR A 59 1.45 13.13 6.08
C THR A 59 1.98 13.85 4.86
N ASP A 60 3.18 13.50 4.43
CA ASP A 60 3.80 14.09 3.23
C ASP A 60 2.98 13.78 1.97
N ALA A 61 2.54 12.54 1.81
CA ALA A 61 1.67 12.15 0.70
C ALA A 61 0.34 12.90 0.70
N ASN A 62 -0.31 13.04 1.86
CA ASN A 62 -1.55 13.80 1.97
C ASN A 62 -1.36 15.28 1.61
N ASN A 63 -0.29 15.90 2.07
CA ASN A 63 0.03 17.30 1.80
C ASN A 63 0.33 17.53 0.31
N ALA A 64 1.09 16.62 -0.31
CA ALA A 64 1.48 16.74 -1.71
C ALA A 64 0.33 16.50 -2.69
N THR A 65 -0.61 15.61 -2.36
CA THR A 65 -1.62 15.15 -3.31
C THR A 65 -3.05 15.60 -3.00
N GLY A 66 -3.31 16.04 -1.77
CA GLY A 66 -4.68 16.26 -1.28
C GLY A 66 -5.49 14.96 -1.10
N ILE A 67 -4.88 13.81 -1.34
CA ILE A 67 -5.52 12.49 -1.21
C ILE A 67 -5.44 12.03 0.24
N LEU A 68 -6.56 11.59 0.81
CA LEU A 68 -6.56 11.01 2.15
C LEU A 68 -5.95 9.60 2.13
N PHE A 69 -4.65 9.55 2.28
CA PHE A 69 -3.86 8.33 2.33
C PHE A 69 -4.01 7.65 3.70
N ARG A 70 -4.82 6.61 3.76
CA ARG A 70 -5.23 5.94 5.00
C ARG A 70 -4.76 4.49 5.02
N ARG A 71 -4.78 3.87 6.19
CA ARG A 71 -4.58 2.42 6.34
C ARG A 71 -5.46 1.63 5.39
N GLY A 72 -4.91 0.61 4.78
CA GLY A 72 -5.58 -0.22 3.79
C GLY A 72 -5.87 0.47 2.45
N SER A 73 -5.40 1.70 2.25
CA SER A 73 -5.50 2.37 0.95
C SER A 73 -4.34 1.95 0.06
N VAL A 74 -4.67 1.45 -1.13
CA VAL A 74 -3.70 1.04 -2.14
C VAL A 74 -4.13 1.67 -3.47
N TRP A 75 -3.44 2.74 -3.87
CA TRP A 75 -3.88 3.59 -4.97
C TRP A 75 -2.82 3.76 -6.03
N GLN A 76 -3.23 3.59 -7.29
CA GLN A 76 -2.43 3.90 -8.48
C GLN A 76 -3.18 4.92 -9.33
N HIS A 77 -2.56 6.06 -9.56
CA HIS A 77 -3.07 7.13 -10.43
C HIS A 77 -2.04 7.44 -11.51
N GLY A 78 -2.41 7.31 -12.77
CA GLY A 78 -1.50 7.47 -13.92
C GLY A 78 -1.27 6.15 -14.64
N SER A 79 -0.21 6.04 -15.42
CA SER A 79 -0.03 4.93 -16.35
C SER A 79 1.22 4.12 -16.08
N GLU A 80 1.18 2.83 -16.48
CA GLU A 80 2.35 1.95 -16.45
C GLU A 80 2.94 1.78 -15.03
N ASN A 81 2.11 1.90 -14.00
CA ASN A 81 2.53 1.68 -12.61
C ASN A 81 2.35 0.21 -12.23
N GLU A 82 3.30 -0.34 -11.50
CA GLU A 82 3.25 -1.70 -10.98
C GLU A 82 3.28 -1.69 -9.47
N MET A 83 2.41 -2.46 -8.85
CA MET A 83 2.36 -2.56 -7.39
C MET A 83 2.10 -4.00 -6.95
N THR A 84 2.99 -4.52 -6.12
CA THR A 84 2.81 -5.81 -5.45
C THR A 84 3.00 -5.63 -3.96
N VAL A 85 1.99 -5.99 -3.17
CA VAL A 85 2.08 -6.03 -1.70
C VAL A 85 1.59 -7.37 -1.20
N ILE A 86 2.45 -8.06 -0.47
CA ILE A 86 2.16 -9.35 0.14
C ILE A 86 2.25 -9.20 1.66
N VAL A 87 1.20 -9.59 2.35
CA VAL A 87 1.20 -9.77 3.80
C VAL A 87 1.03 -11.27 4.07
N ASP A 88 2.10 -11.91 4.52
CA ASP A 88 2.14 -13.37 4.66
C ASP A 88 2.03 -13.81 6.11
N ASN A 89 0.93 -14.50 6.44
CA ASN A 89 0.62 -15.06 7.76
C ASN A 89 0.91 -14.11 8.92
N SER A 90 0.61 -12.83 8.74
CA SER A 90 0.95 -11.79 9.70
C SER A 90 -0.30 -11.03 10.12
N ASN A 91 -0.41 -10.70 11.41
CA ASN A 91 -1.61 -10.09 11.97
C ASN A 91 -1.38 -8.65 12.41
N ASN A 92 -2.47 -7.87 12.48
CA ASN A 92 -2.46 -6.50 13.00
C ASN A 92 -1.46 -5.57 12.27
N ASN A 93 -1.16 -5.82 11.01
CA ASN A 93 -0.30 -4.92 10.25
C ASN A 93 -1.13 -3.78 9.65
N ASP A 94 -0.54 -2.62 9.57
CA ASP A 94 -1.11 -1.47 8.89
C ASP A 94 -0.24 -1.07 7.70
N PHE A 95 -0.84 -0.98 6.53
CA PHE A 95 -0.13 -0.51 5.36
C PHE A 95 -0.97 0.41 4.49
N ALA A 96 -0.30 1.29 3.77
CA ALA A 96 -0.90 2.14 2.75
C ALA A 96 0.12 2.40 1.64
N MET A 97 -0.33 2.31 0.39
CA MET A 97 0.52 2.47 -0.79
C MET A 97 -0.12 3.44 -1.77
N LEU A 98 0.66 4.36 -2.29
CA LEU A 98 0.25 5.34 -3.30
C LEU A 98 1.30 5.44 -4.40
N GLN A 99 0.86 5.31 -5.64
CA GLN A 99 1.64 5.69 -6.83
C GLN A 99 0.86 6.74 -7.62
N GLN A 100 1.50 7.86 -7.90
CA GLN A 100 0.93 8.91 -8.73
C GLN A 100 1.96 9.37 -9.77
N GLY A 101 1.61 9.25 -11.05
CA GLY A 101 2.51 9.49 -12.18
C GLY A 101 2.65 8.26 -13.04
N SER A 102 3.80 8.06 -13.66
CA SER A 102 3.99 6.98 -14.63
C SER A 102 5.25 6.16 -14.37
N ASN A 103 5.19 4.87 -14.73
CA ASN A 103 6.34 3.96 -14.62
C ASN A 103 6.88 3.83 -13.17
N ASN A 104 6.01 3.88 -12.17
CA ASN A 104 6.43 3.67 -10.79
C ASN A 104 6.27 2.21 -10.40
N SER A 105 7.16 1.72 -9.54
CA SER A 105 7.13 0.33 -9.05
C SER A 105 7.19 0.28 -7.52
N ILE A 106 6.25 -0.40 -6.90
CA ILE A 106 6.30 -0.76 -5.47
C ILE A 106 6.25 -2.29 -5.37
N SER A 107 7.22 -2.87 -4.67
CA SER A 107 7.22 -4.27 -4.28
C SER A 107 7.44 -4.38 -2.78
N GLY A 108 6.47 -4.91 -2.06
CA GLY A 108 6.51 -4.99 -0.61
C GLY A 108 6.11 -6.34 -0.06
N ASN A 109 6.84 -6.79 0.96
CA ASN A 109 6.50 -7.97 1.73
C ASN A 109 6.47 -7.62 3.23
N ILE A 110 5.41 -8.05 3.90
CA ILE A 110 5.24 -7.92 5.35
C ILE A 110 4.98 -9.30 5.91
N SER A 111 5.85 -9.78 6.79
CA SER A 111 5.77 -11.11 7.36
C SER A 111 6.14 -11.15 8.85
N GLY A 112 5.90 -12.27 9.51
CA GLY A 112 6.28 -12.47 10.91
C GLY A 112 5.13 -12.28 11.90
N THR A 113 5.44 -11.83 13.11
CA THR A 113 4.46 -11.84 14.21
C THR A 113 3.49 -10.67 14.23
N GLY A 114 3.65 -9.69 13.34
CA GLY A 114 2.67 -8.63 13.13
C GLY A 114 2.93 -7.30 13.81
N SER A 115 1.92 -6.44 13.80
CA SER A 115 2.00 -5.04 14.24
C SER A 115 3.04 -4.19 13.48
N ASN A 116 3.32 -4.55 12.23
CA ASN A 116 4.20 -3.78 11.36
C ASN A 116 3.40 -2.65 10.68
N GLN A 117 4.07 -1.55 10.42
CA GLN A 117 3.49 -0.41 9.73
C GLN A 117 4.31 -0.05 8.50
N ALA A 118 3.66 0.10 7.35
CA ALA A 118 4.31 0.52 6.11
C ALA A 118 3.47 1.56 5.36
N ALA A 119 4.04 2.72 5.11
CA ALA A 119 3.45 3.73 4.24
C ALA A 119 4.44 4.11 3.14
N VAL A 120 4.07 3.88 1.89
CA VAL A 120 4.91 4.19 0.73
C VAL A 120 4.13 5.07 -0.24
N ALA A 121 4.68 6.22 -0.55
CA ALA A 121 4.15 7.12 -1.57
C ALA A 121 5.21 7.43 -2.62
N GLN A 122 4.89 7.17 -3.88
CA GLN A 122 5.70 7.54 -5.03
C GLN A 122 4.96 8.58 -5.86
N LEU A 123 5.55 9.76 -5.98
CA LEU A 123 4.98 10.90 -6.69
C LEU A 123 5.92 11.31 -7.82
N GLY A 124 5.43 11.37 -9.04
CA GLY A 124 6.24 11.59 -10.23
C GLY A 124 6.45 10.33 -11.04
N ASN A 125 7.56 10.21 -11.72
CA ASN A 125 7.77 9.14 -12.69
C ASN A 125 9.04 8.34 -12.41
N ASN A 126 9.03 7.07 -12.80
CA ASN A 126 10.18 6.16 -12.76
C ASN A 126 10.73 5.91 -11.33
N ASN A 127 9.87 6.04 -10.31
CA ASN A 127 10.26 5.72 -8.94
C ASN A 127 10.17 4.22 -8.69
N SER A 128 11.08 3.70 -7.88
CA SER A 128 11.07 2.29 -7.49
C SER A 128 11.31 2.14 -5.99
N THR A 129 10.45 1.39 -5.34
CA THR A 129 10.59 1.02 -3.92
C THR A 129 10.44 -0.49 -3.77
N ASN A 130 11.42 -1.11 -3.15
CA ASN A 130 11.35 -2.51 -2.73
C ASN A 130 11.60 -2.57 -1.21
N PHE A 131 10.70 -3.22 -0.48
CA PHE A 131 10.85 -3.37 0.97
C PHE A 131 10.44 -4.74 1.49
N ASN A 132 11.06 -5.14 2.58
CA ASN A 132 10.71 -6.34 3.33
C ASN A 132 10.69 -6.01 4.82
N GLN A 133 9.55 -6.23 5.46
CA GLN A 133 9.39 -6.14 6.91
C GLN A 133 9.18 -7.54 7.47
N SER A 134 10.09 -8.00 8.30
CA SER A 134 10.02 -9.30 8.97
C SER A 134 10.11 -9.11 10.48
N GLY A 135 9.32 -9.89 11.21
CA GLY A 135 9.23 -9.78 12.67
C GLY A 135 8.03 -8.95 13.13
N SER A 136 8.18 -8.14 14.17
CA SER A 136 7.08 -7.37 14.73
C SER A 136 7.46 -5.92 15.03
N GLY A 137 6.46 -5.04 14.98
CA GLY A 137 6.60 -3.63 15.37
C GLY A 137 7.50 -2.80 14.45
N ASN A 138 7.82 -3.30 13.26
CA ASN A 138 8.61 -2.54 12.30
C ASN A 138 7.79 -1.36 11.75
N ASN A 139 8.48 -0.26 11.47
CA ASN A 139 7.84 0.95 10.96
C ASN A 139 8.61 1.50 9.76
N LEU A 140 7.97 1.52 8.60
CA LEU A 140 8.54 1.99 7.35
C LEU A 140 7.73 3.16 6.80
N GLY A 141 8.42 4.22 6.42
CA GLY A 141 7.84 5.32 5.66
C GLY A 141 8.75 5.70 4.49
N VAL A 142 8.19 5.77 3.30
CA VAL A 142 8.91 6.19 2.08
C VAL A 142 8.05 7.21 1.35
N THR A 143 8.64 8.34 0.97
CA THR A 143 8.07 9.33 0.05
C THR A 143 9.12 9.67 -1.01
N GLN A 144 8.77 9.54 -2.28
CA GLN A 144 9.61 9.82 -3.44
C GLN A 144 8.88 10.72 -4.43
#